data_f9943dec9403da427a322671d3017022
#
_entry.id   f9943dec9403da427a322671d3017022
#
_cell.length_a   1.000
_cell.length_b   1.000
_cell.length_c   1.000
_cell.angle_alpha   90.00
_cell.angle_beta   90.00
_cell.angle_gamma   90.00
#
_symmetry.space_group_name_H-M   'P 1'
#
loop_
_entity.id
_entity.type
_entity.pdbx_description
1 polymer ?
#
loop_
_entity_poly.entity_id
_entity_poly.type
_entity_poly.pdbx_seq_one_letter_code
_entity_poly.pdbx_strand_id
1 'polypeptide(L)'
;MNSLLIGPGLPGGMMGSLMADLEKNLETINKSNIKNNKPLMSQDQLLIKLFDEVAYVWPRVGYPPLVTPFSQYVKNLALMNVMQMEKGKARWSMIADDIWDMILGKAGRLPGPLAPEIVEKAKAEGRQFFEGNPQDNYPDALDKYRKLMNEKQWEVGEDEEELFEYAMHPAQYEAYRSGKAKVEFKADVAKRKAEKANAGKPTVPATPAAPAPAPAAALTMPTTPQVMTVDVNGQAYRVTVAFGDTNSATPEVKPTAAPAPTAPETTNAPAGAGKEVLSPLEGKFFLIKNASDTPVKVGDVVKEGDVLCYVEAMKTYNAVRAEFGGTITAICLSSGDAVSEDDVLMTIQ
;
A
#
# COMPACT_ATOMS: atom_id res chain seq x y z
N MET A 1 -15.88 -17.72 0.91
CA MET A 1 -15.10 -17.22 -0.25
C MET A 1 -16.01 -16.25 -0.99
N ASN A 2 -15.55 -15.02 -1.25
CA ASN A 2 -16.39 -14.03 -1.92
C ASN A 2 -16.55 -14.41 -3.40
N SER A 3 -17.78 -14.51 -3.90
CA SER A 3 -18.08 -14.89 -5.29
C SER A 3 -17.49 -13.93 -6.33
N LEU A 4 -17.27 -12.67 -5.96
CA LEU A 4 -16.61 -11.67 -6.81
C LEU A 4 -15.17 -12.05 -7.18
N LEU A 5 -14.53 -12.93 -6.39
CA LEU A 5 -13.14 -13.36 -6.65
C LEU A 5 -13.04 -14.43 -7.75
N ILE A 6 -14.14 -15.03 -8.14
CA ILE A 6 -14.15 -16.18 -9.10
C ILE A 6 -14.31 -15.69 -10.54
N GLY A 7 -14.97 -14.55 -10.75
CA GLY A 7 -15.36 -14.05 -12.06
C GLY A 7 -14.26 -13.39 -12.92
N PRO A 8 -13.29 -12.62 -12.34
CA PRO A 8 -12.44 -11.74 -13.14
C PRO A 8 -11.34 -12.43 -13.96
N GLY A 9 -11.06 -13.72 -13.76
CA GLY A 9 -9.99 -14.43 -14.49
C GLY A 9 -8.57 -13.90 -14.22
N LEU A 10 -8.37 -13.19 -13.11
CA LEU A 10 -7.05 -12.65 -12.74
C LEU A 10 -6.15 -13.74 -12.15
N PRO A 11 -4.82 -13.67 -12.38
CA PRO A 11 -3.88 -14.61 -11.79
C PRO A 11 -3.97 -14.66 -10.27
N GLY A 12 -3.87 -15.86 -9.68
CA GLY A 12 -4.03 -16.06 -8.24
C GLY A 12 -3.07 -15.23 -7.38
N GLY A 13 -1.83 -15.04 -7.83
CA GLY A 13 -0.85 -14.18 -7.15
C GLY A 13 -1.26 -12.69 -7.14
N MET A 14 -1.86 -12.22 -8.24
CA MET A 14 -2.40 -10.86 -8.33
C MET A 14 -3.60 -10.69 -7.40
N MET A 15 -4.52 -11.68 -7.37
CA MET A 15 -5.66 -11.69 -6.46
C MET A 15 -5.24 -11.72 -5.00
N GLY A 16 -4.29 -12.59 -4.63
CA GLY A 16 -3.78 -12.68 -3.26
C GLY A 16 -3.18 -11.35 -2.78
N SER A 17 -2.38 -10.69 -3.64
CA SER A 17 -1.82 -9.38 -3.33
C SER A 17 -2.90 -8.29 -3.23
N LEU A 18 -3.90 -8.30 -4.11
CA LEU A 18 -5.01 -7.35 -4.08
C LEU A 18 -5.81 -7.47 -2.78
N MET A 19 -6.11 -8.70 -2.37
CA MET A 19 -6.86 -8.96 -1.13
C MET A 19 -6.06 -8.60 0.13
N ALA A 20 -4.74 -8.79 0.13
CA ALA A 20 -3.89 -8.44 1.27
C ALA A 20 -3.85 -6.91 1.52
N ASP A 21 -3.93 -6.13 0.44
CA ASP A 21 -3.87 -4.67 0.53
C ASP A 21 -5.28 -4.02 0.66
N LEU A 22 -6.34 -4.80 0.44
CA LEU A 22 -7.70 -4.28 0.26
C LEU A 22 -8.23 -3.54 1.49
N GLU A 23 -8.08 -4.12 2.68
CA GLU A 23 -8.60 -3.56 3.93
C GLU A 23 -7.95 -2.22 4.25
N LYS A 24 -6.63 -2.15 4.16
CA LYS A 24 -5.86 -0.93 4.39
C LYS A 24 -6.23 0.19 3.40
N ASN A 25 -6.37 -0.15 2.12
CA ASN A 25 -6.75 0.83 1.09
C ASN A 25 -8.20 1.30 1.26
N LEU A 26 -9.10 0.40 1.67
CA LEU A 26 -10.48 0.76 2.00
C LEU A 26 -10.55 1.74 3.17
N GLU A 27 -9.76 1.51 4.23
CA GLU A 27 -9.67 2.44 5.35
C GLU A 27 -9.17 3.82 4.90
N THR A 28 -8.14 3.87 4.06
CA THR A 28 -7.58 5.13 3.53
C THR A 28 -8.61 5.88 2.69
N ILE A 29 -9.32 5.19 1.78
CA ILE A 29 -10.39 5.78 0.97
C ILE A 29 -11.51 6.30 1.88
N ASN A 30 -11.93 5.52 2.88
CA ASN A 30 -13.02 5.90 3.76
C ASN A 30 -12.65 7.06 4.69
N LYS A 31 -11.41 7.16 5.15
CA LYS A 31 -10.90 8.35 5.86
C LYS A 31 -11.04 9.60 4.98
N SER A 32 -10.63 9.51 3.72
CA SER A 32 -10.80 10.62 2.75
C SER A 32 -12.28 10.92 2.47
N ASN A 33 -13.13 9.91 2.36
CA ASN A 33 -14.57 10.09 2.15
C ASN A 33 -15.24 10.81 3.32
N ILE A 34 -14.89 10.45 4.56
CA ILE A 34 -15.39 11.14 5.77
C ILE A 34 -14.97 12.62 5.74
N LYS A 35 -13.67 12.90 5.48
CA LYS A 35 -13.15 14.28 5.39
C LYS A 35 -13.89 15.12 4.35
N ASN A 36 -14.35 14.49 3.27
CA ASN A 36 -15.03 15.15 2.13
C ASN A 36 -16.56 14.99 2.13
N ASN A 37 -17.17 14.55 3.24
CA ASN A 37 -18.62 14.29 3.37
C ASN A 37 -19.18 13.36 2.27
N LYS A 38 -18.40 12.37 1.83
CA LYS A 38 -18.82 11.34 0.88
C LYS A 38 -19.30 10.10 1.60
N PRO A 39 -20.18 9.28 0.99
CA PRO A 39 -20.60 8.01 1.58
C PRO A 39 -19.42 7.05 1.73
N LEU A 40 -19.46 6.23 2.78
CA LEU A 40 -18.46 5.19 2.99
C LEU A 40 -18.57 4.12 1.89
N MET A 41 -17.41 3.67 1.42
CA MET A 41 -17.30 2.58 0.47
C MET A 41 -17.25 1.25 1.20
N SER A 42 -17.97 0.24 0.69
CA SER A 42 -17.86 -1.14 1.18
C SER A 42 -16.69 -1.87 0.49
N GLN A 43 -16.26 -2.99 1.08
CA GLN A 43 -15.22 -3.84 0.50
C GLN A 43 -15.61 -4.37 -0.89
N ASP A 44 -16.87 -4.79 -1.07
CA ASP A 44 -17.37 -5.28 -2.36
C ASP A 44 -17.41 -4.17 -3.42
N GLN A 45 -17.80 -2.97 -3.04
CA GLN A 45 -17.76 -1.81 -3.95
C GLN A 45 -16.34 -1.48 -4.41
N LEU A 46 -15.37 -1.53 -3.49
CA LEU A 46 -13.97 -1.32 -3.86
C LEU A 46 -13.46 -2.42 -4.79
N LEU A 47 -13.79 -3.68 -4.51
CA LEU A 47 -13.42 -4.81 -5.38
C LEU A 47 -13.98 -4.67 -6.80
N ILE A 48 -15.26 -4.34 -6.94
CA ILE A 48 -15.89 -4.12 -8.25
C ILE A 48 -15.16 -3.01 -9.01
N LYS A 49 -14.94 -1.86 -8.36
CA LYS A 49 -14.20 -0.74 -8.98
C LYS A 49 -12.79 -1.14 -9.40
N LEU A 50 -12.10 -1.94 -8.59
CA LEU A 50 -10.74 -2.41 -8.92
C LEU A 50 -10.74 -3.37 -10.10
N PHE A 51 -11.70 -4.28 -10.20
CA PHE A 51 -11.80 -5.19 -11.35
C PHE A 51 -12.11 -4.44 -12.63
N ASP A 52 -13.06 -3.50 -12.59
CA ASP A 52 -13.38 -2.65 -13.74
C ASP A 52 -12.16 -1.81 -14.15
N GLU A 53 -11.42 -1.27 -13.18
CA GLU A 53 -10.26 -0.46 -13.47
C GLU A 53 -9.09 -1.29 -13.98
N VAL A 54 -8.85 -2.52 -13.49
CA VAL A 54 -7.86 -3.44 -14.07
C VAL A 54 -8.20 -3.78 -15.52
N ALA A 55 -9.48 -4.08 -15.80
CA ALA A 55 -9.95 -4.35 -17.16
C ALA A 55 -9.79 -3.12 -18.08
N TYR A 56 -9.90 -1.91 -17.53
CA TYR A 56 -9.68 -0.67 -18.26
C TYR A 56 -8.19 -0.39 -18.51
N VAL A 57 -7.35 -0.56 -17.48
CA VAL A 57 -5.92 -0.24 -17.49
C VAL A 57 -5.12 -1.20 -18.38
N TRP A 58 -5.31 -2.50 -18.18
CA TRP A 58 -4.47 -3.54 -18.78
C TRP A 58 -4.30 -3.39 -20.30
N PRO A 59 -5.37 -3.25 -21.13
CA PRO A 59 -5.23 -3.05 -22.55
C PRO A 59 -4.57 -1.72 -22.91
N ARG A 60 -4.77 -0.66 -22.11
CA ARG A 60 -4.27 0.69 -22.39
C ARG A 60 -2.78 0.85 -22.13
N VAL A 61 -2.23 0.03 -21.27
CA VAL A 61 -0.78 -0.02 -21.03
C VAL A 61 -0.07 -1.10 -21.86
N GLY A 62 -0.68 -1.57 -22.96
CA GLY A 62 -0.04 -2.44 -23.94
C GLY A 62 -0.06 -3.94 -23.61
N TYR A 63 -1.02 -4.41 -22.80
CA TYR A 63 -1.19 -5.81 -22.43
C TYR A 63 0.05 -6.47 -21.83
N PRO A 64 0.71 -5.88 -20.83
CA PRO A 64 1.84 -6.54 -20.19
C PRO A 64 1.42 -7.92 -19.67
N PRO A 65 2.32 -8.93 -19.71
CA PRO A 65 2.01 -10.25 -19.19
C PRO A 65 1.68 -10.16 -17.70
N LEU A 66 0.58 -10.79 -17.26
CA LEU A 66 0.12 -10.74 -15.87
C LEU A 66 0.91 -11.71 -14.98
N VAL A 67 2.23 -11.65 -15.05
CA VAL A 67 3.20 -12.32 -14.19
C VAL A 67 4.01 -11.29 -13.42
N THR A 68 4.63 -11.70 -12.32
CA THR A 68 5.49 -10.79 -11.51
C THR A 68 6.70 -10.32 -12.35
N PRO A 69 7.04 -9.02 -12.35
CA PRO A 69 6.45 -7.93 -11.56
C PRO A 69 5.25 -7.24 -12.22
N PHE A 70 4.98 -7.44 -13.50
CA PHE A 70 4.01 -6.65 -14.29
C PHE A 70 2.57 -6.78 -13.80
N SER A 71 2.16 -7.94 -13.30
CA SER A 71 0.85 -8.10 -12.66
C SER A 71 0.66 -7.16 -11.45
N GLN A 72 1.74 -6.90 -10.69
CA GLN A 72 1.72 -5.94 -9.59
C GLN A 72 1.62 -4.51 -10.11
N TYR A 73 2.31 -4.19 -11.20
CA TYR A 73 2.25 -2.85 -11.81
C TYR A 73 0.86 -2.52 -12.33
N VAL A 74 0.20 -3.45 -13.03
CA VAL A 74 -1.18 -3.28 -13.50
C VAL A 74 -2.15 -3.11 -12.33
N LYS A 75 -2.03 -3.97 -11.30
CA LYS A 75 -2.84 -3.88 -10.08
C LYS A 75 -2.64 -2.54 -9.36
N ASN A 76 -1.39 -2.15 -9.14
CA ASN A 76 -1.07 -0.92 -8.43
C ASN A 76 -1.56 0.31 -9.19
N LEU A 77 -1.39 0.34 -10.50
CA LEU A 77 -1.87 1.44 -11.33
C LEU A 77 -3.39 1.55 -11.30
N ALA A 78 -4.11 0.42 -11.37
CA ALA A 78 -5.56 0.40 -11.23
C ALA A 78 -6.00 0.92 -9.85
N LEU A 79 -5.36 0.47 -8.79
CA LEU A 79 -5.66 0.93 -7.43
C LEU A 79 -5.38 2.42 -7.26
N MET A 80 -4.23 2.91 -7.77
CA MET A 80 -3.90 4.33 -7.76
C MET A 80 -4.95 5.17 -8.49
N ASN A 81 -5.38 4.72 -9.67
CA ASN A 81 -6.45 5.39 -10.41
C ASN A 81 -7.74 5.47 -9.60
N VAL A 82 -8.18 4.35 -8.99
CA VAL A 82 -9.39 4.32 -8.15
C VAL A 82 -9.24 5.32 -7.00
N MET A 83 -8.11 5.29 -6.27
CA MET A 83 -7.87 6.22 -5.15
C MET A 83 -7.89 7.68 -5.59
N GLN A 84 -7.26 8.01 -6.73
CA GLN A 84 -7.23 9.38 -7.24
C GLN A 84 -8.60 9.84 -7.75
N MET A 85 -9.36 8.97 -8.42
CA MET A 85 -10.73 9.27 -8.85
C MET A 85 -11.68 9.49 -7.68
N GLU A 86 -11.55 8.74 -6.58
CA GLU A 86 -12.33 8.98 -5.35
C GLU A 86 -12.04 10.36 -4.74
N LYS A 87 -10.82 10.88 -4.92
CA LYS A 87 -10.42 12.25 -4.56
C LYS A 87 -10.87 13.32 -5.57
N GLY A 88 -11.52 12.94 -6.67
CA GLY A 88 -11.94 13.83 -7.74
C GLY A 88 -10.85 14.20 -8.74
N LYS A 89 -9.70 13.53 -8.70
CA LYS A 89 -8.62 13.69 -9.68
C LYS A 89 -8.87 12.82 -10.93
N ALA A 90 -8.20 13.15 -12.03
CA ALA A 90 -8.30 12.36 -13.27
C ALA A 90 -7.57 11.01 -13.13
N ARG A 91 -7.97 10.02 -13.96
CA ARG A 91 -7.14 8.84 -14.21
C ARG A 91 -5.76 9.25 -14.66
N TRP A 92 -4.78 8.40 -14.39
CA TRP A 92 -3.38 8.63 -14.77
C TRP A 92 -2.73 9.85 -14.11
N SER A 93 -3.40 10.50 -13.14
CA SER A 93 -2.81 11.64 -12.42
C SER A 93 -1.53 11.25 -11.67
N MET A 94 -1.39 9.98 -11.32
CA MET A 94 -0.21 9.42 -10.67
C MET A 94 0.13 8.06 -11.29
N ILE A 95 1.35 7.95 -11.82
CA ILE A 95 1.94 6.71 -12.35
C ILE A 95 3.33 6.60 -11.74
N ALA A 96 3.59 5.51 -11.00
CA ALA A 96 4.88 5.27 -10.38
C ALA A 96 5.98 5.07 -11.44
N ASP A 97 7.22 5.42 -11.11
CA ASP A 97 8.34 5.36 -12.06
C ASP A 97 8.63 3.93 -12.55
N ASP A 98 8.47 2.91 -11.71
CA ASP A 98 8.61 1.51 -12.14
C ASP A 98 7.55 1.11 -13.18
N ILE A 99 6.34 1.66 -13.05
CA ILE A 99 5.26 1.45 -14.02
C ILE A 99 5.56 2.22 -15.30
N TRP A 100 6.10 3.43 -15.20
CA TRP A 100 6.59 4.17 -16.35
C TRP A 100 7.72 3.43 -17.07
N ASP A 101 8.66 2.84 -16.36
CA ASP A 101 9.76 2.07 -16.97
C ASP A 101 9.23 0.88 -17.78
N MET A 102 8.18 0.20 -17.30
CA MET A 102 7.45 -0.81 -18.07
C MET A 102 6.78 -0.20 -19.31
N ILE A 103 6.01 0.88 -19.15
CA ILE A 103 5.25 1.53 -20.25
C ILE A 103 6.21 2.05 -21.32
N LEU A 104 7.34 2.62 -20.94
CA LEU A 104 8.34 3.18 -21.83
C LEU A 104 9.20 2.11 -22.55
N GLY A 105 9.02 0.84 -22.23
CA GLY A 105 9.71 -0.27 -22.88
C GLY A 105 11.11 -0.57 -22.33
N LYS A 106 11.52 0.04 -21.20
CA LYS A 106 12.83 -0.24 -20.58
C LYS A 106 12.97 -1.67 -20.07
N ALA A 107 11.85 -2.31 -19.70
CA ALA A 107 11.81 -3.71 -19.28
C ALA A 107 11.49 -4.68 -20.43
N GLY A 108 11.45 -4.20 -21.66
CA GLY A 108 11.14 -4.94 -22.85
C GLY A 108 9.90 -4.44 -23.59
N ARG A 109 9.74 -4.93 -24.83
CA ARG A 109 8.62 -4.54 -25.69
C ARG A 109 7.30 -5.11 -25.17
N LEU A 110 6.30 -4.25 -25.07
CA LEU A 110 4.94 -4.66 -24.69
C LEU A 110 4.24 -5.41 -25.83
N PRO A 111 3.36 -6.39 -25.52
CA PRO A 111 2.65 -7.20 -26.52
C PRO A 111 1.70 -6.41 -27.42
N GLY A 112 1.06 -5.36 -26.87
CA GLY A 112 0.09 -4.55 -27.58
C GLY A 112 0.47 -3.07 -27.66
N PRO A 113 -0.32 -2.28 -28.42
CA PRO A 113 -0.12 -0.83 -28.49
C PRO A 113 -0.52 -0.15 -27.18
N LEU A 114 0.14 0.97 -26.87
CA LEU A 114 -0.27 1.86 -25.82
C LEU A 114 -1.47 2.71 -26.26
N ALA A 115 -2.36 3.02 -25.34
CA ALA A 115 -3.44 3.96 -25.61
C ALA A 115 -2.90 5.36 -25.88
N PRO A 116 -3.55 6.14 -26.77
CA PRO A 116 -3.10 7.51 -27.11
C PRO A 116 -2.91 8.41 -25.89
N GLU A 117 -3.81 8.34 -24.92
CA GLU A 117 -3.72 9.14 -23.69
C GLU A 117 -2.47 8.87 -22.86
N ILE A 118 -1.96 7.63 -22.89
CA ILE A 118 -0.71 7.26 -22.20
C ILE A 118 0.49 7.83 -22.95
N VAL A 119 0.46 7.76 -24.27
CA VAL A 119 1.54 8.30 -25.12
C VAL A 119 1.61 9.83 -24.99
N GLU A 120 0.45 10.50 -25.00
CA GLU A 120 0.37 11.96 -24.84
C GLU A 120 0.87 12.38 -23.45
N LYS A 121 0.48 11.65 -22.41
CA LYS A 121 0.97 11.90 -21.05
C LYS A 121 2.47 11.71 -20.93
N ALA A 122 3.03 10.66 -21.51
CA ALA A 122 4.48 10.45 -21.54
C ALA A 122 5.21 11.64 -22.18
N LYS A 123 4.69 12.13 -23.32
CA LYS A 123 5.23 13.32 -24.00
C LYS A 123 5.11 14.58 -23.15
N ALA A 124 3.96 14.80 -22.52
CA ALA A 124 3.72 15.96 -21.66
C ALA A 124 4.66 15.98 -20.44
N GLU A 125 5.03 14.81 -19.91
CA GLU A 125 5.99 14.66 -18.82
C GLU A 125 7.46 14.61 -19.30
N GLY A 126 7.72 14.81 -20.60
CA GLY A 126 9.08 14.77 -21.17
C GLY A 126 9.73 13.39 -21.13
N ARG A 127 8.94 12.32 -20.98
CA ARG A 127 9.44 10.94 -20.93
C ARG A 127 9.76 10.42 -22.32
N GLN A 128 10.85 9.68 -22.45
CA GLN A 128 11.28 9.12 -23.71
C GLN A 128 11.06 7.62 -23.75
N PHE A 129 10.52 7.13 -24.86
CA PHE A 129 10.39 5.70 -25.11
C PHE A 129 11.77 5.08 -25.38
N PHE A 130 11.99 3.91 -24.83
CA PHE A 130 13.24 3.18 -24.97
C PHE A 130 13.18 2.28 -26.19
N GLU A 131 14.12 2.41 -27.11
CA GLU A 131 14.21 1.64 -28.36
C GLU A 131 15.43 0.70 -28.38
N GLY A 132 16.26 0.74 -27.32
CA GLY A 132 17.47 -0.07 -27.20
C GLY A 132 17.20 -1.52 -26.74
N ASN A 133 18.27 -2.24 -26.46
CA ASN A 133 18.19 -3.54 -25.82
C ASN A 133 17.85 -3.35 -24.32
N PRO A 134 16.74 -3.90 -23.81
CA PRO A 134 16.37 -3.77 -22.40
C PRO A 134 17.46 -4.23 -21.42
N GLN A 135 18.31 -5.18 -21.82
CA GLN A 135 19.41 -5.67 -20.99
C GLN A 135 20.44 -4.57 -20.69
N ASP A 136 20.58 -3.58 -21.57
CA ASP A 136 21.52 -2.47 -21.36
C ASP A 136 21.11 -1.57 -20.18
N ASN A 137 19.83 -1.62 -19.77
CA ASN A 137 19.33 -0.93 -18.58
C ASN A 137 19.70 -1.63 -17.27
N TYR A 138 20.19 -2.87 -17.33
CA TYR A 138 20.54 -3.73 -16.20
C TYR A 138 21.99 -4.21 -16.34
N PRO A 139 22.98 -3.32 -16.21
CA PRO A 139 24.39 -3.71 -16.29
C PRO A 139 24.74 -4.67 -15.15
N ASP A 140 25.75 -5.51 -15.39
CA ASP A 140 26.30 -6.38 -14.35
C ASP A 140 26.74 -5.57 -13.15
N ALA A 141 26.18 -5.86 -12.00
CA ALA A 141 26.43 -5.12 -10.76
C ALA A 141 27.43 -5.84 -9.83
N LEU A 142 27.81 -7.09 -10.09
CA LEU A 142 28.63 -7.88 -9.17
C LEU A 142 29.97 -7.21 -8.86
N ASP A 143 30.67 -6.70 -9.88
CA ASP A 143 31.94 -6.02 -9.68
C ASP A 143 31.81 -4.77 -8.81
N LYS A 144 30.73 -4.02 -8.96
CA LYS A 144 30.41 -2.86 -8.11
C LYS A 144 30.25 -3.28 -6.66
N TYR A 145 29.44 -4.29 -6.40
CA TYR A 145 29.15 -4.74 -5.05
C TYR A 145 30.37 -5.46 -4.41
N ARG A 146 31.19 -6.17 -5.19
CA ARG A 146 32.46 -6.72 -4.73
C ARG A 146 33.41 -5.61 -4.23
N LYS A 147 33.52 -4.51 -4.96
CA LYS A 147 34.31 -3.33 -4.53
C LYS A 147 33.77 -2.74 -3.24
N LEU A 148 32.44 -2.55 -3.15
CA LEU A 148 31.80 -2.04 -1.94
C LEU A 148 31.99 -2.94 -0.73
N MET A 149 31.93 -4.27 -0.91
CA MET A 149 32.22 -5.23 0.17
C MET A 149 33.65 -5.12 0.64
N ASN A 150 34.60 -5.03 -0.31
CA ASN A 150 36.02 -4.84 0.03
C ASN A 150 36.26 -3.54 0.81
N GLU A 151 35.67 -2.42 0.37
CA GLU A 151 35.75 -1.14 1.07
C GLU A 151 35.18 -1.20 2.49
N LYS A 152 34.09 -1.93 2.68
CA LYS A 152 33.45 -2.16 3.98
C LYS A 152 34.08 -3.28 4.79
N GLN A 153 35.11 -3.95 4.27
CA GLN A 153 35.76 -5.12 4.89
C GLN A 153 34.79 -6.26 5.20
N TRP A 154 33.85 -6.48 4.28
CA TRP A 154 32.91 -7.58 4.36
C TRP A 154 33.40 -8.76 3.53
N GLU A 155 33.27 -9.95 4.08
CA GLU A 155 33.64 -11.19 3.39
C GLU A 155 32.58 -11.54 2.33
N VAL A 156 33.02 -12.01 1.16
CA VAL A 156 32.15 -12.39 0.06
C VAL A 156 31.55 -13.78 0.20
N GLY A 157 32.02 -14.58 1.19
CA GLY A 157 31.71 -15.98 1.35
C GLY A 157 32.60 -16.91 0.51
N GLU A 158 32.62 -18.20 0.82
CA GLU A 158 33.43 -19.19 0.08
C GLU A 158 32.95 -19.37 -1.36
N ASP A 159 31.66 -19.28 -1.60
CA ASP A 159 30.97 -19.43 -2.88
C ASP A 159 30.32 -18.12 -3.39
N GLU A 160 30.72 -16.99 -2.86
CA GLU A 160 30.22 -15.67 -3.20
C GLU A 160 28.73 -15.43 -2.86
N GLU A 161 28.11 -16.26 -2.03
CA GLU A 161 26.70 -16.09 -1.63
C GLU A 161 26.43 -14.70 -1.04
N GLU A 162 27.31 -14.22 -0.15
CA GLU A 162 27.17 -12.90 0.48
C GLU A 162 27.24 -11.77 -0.55
N LEU A 163 28.02 -11.94 -1.62
CA LEU A 163 28.08 -10.97 -2.73
C LEU A 163 26.78 -10.96 -3.52
N PHE A 164 26.22 -12.13 -3.83
CA PHE A 164 24.94 -12.23 -4.53
C PHE A 164 23.80 -11.64 -3.68
N GLU A 165 23.75 -11.96 -2.40
CA GLU A 165 22.76 -11.40 -1.47
C GLU A 165 22.84 -9.87 -1.43
N TYR A 166 24.07 -9.31 -1.37
CA TYR A 166 24.26 -7.87 -1.37
C TYR A 166 23.85 -7.24 -2.70
N ALA A 167 24.20 -7.85 -3.82
CA ALA A 167 23.84 -7.34 -5.14
C ALA A 167 22.34 -7.39 -5.41
N MET A 168 21.65 -8.44 -4.94
CA MET A 168 20.21 -8.62 -5.12
C MET A 168 19.37 -7.76 -4.16
N HIS A 169 19.84 -7.56 -2.93
CA HIS A 169 19.08 -6.92 -1.87
C HIS A 169 19.91 -5.90 -1.07
N PRO A 170 20.48 -4.85 -1.71
CA PRO A 170 21.49 -4.01 -1.08
C PRO A 170 21.03 -3.36 0.25
N ALA A 171 19.85 -2.77 0.27
CA ALA A 171 19.35 -2.10 1.46
C ALA A 171 19.08 -3.08 2.63
N GLN A 172 18.51 -4.24 2.31
CA GLN A 172 18.23 -5.29 3.30
C GLN A 172 19.52 -5.90 3.82
N TYR A 173 20.49 -6.15 2.94
CA TYR A 173 21.79 -6.67 3.32
C TYR A 173 22.58 -5.71 4.24
N GLU A 174 22.57 -4.42 3.91
CA GLU A 174 23.21 -3.40 4.79
C GLU A 174 22.51 -3.30 6.14
N ALA A 175 21.18 -3.36 6.19
CA ALA A 175 20.42 -3.40 7.43
C ALA A 175 20.72 -4.67 8.26
N TYR A 176 20.93 -5.80 7.59
CA TYR A 176 21.35 -7.05 8.22
C TYR A 176 22.77 -6.93 8.79
N ARG A 177 23.74 -6.51 7.99
CA ARG A 177 25.17 -6.39 8.38
C ARG A 177 25.40 -5.36 9.48
N SER A 178 24.66 -4.25 9.47
CA SER A 178 24.70 -3.23 10.52
C SER A 178 24.03 -3.66 11.84
N GLY A 179 23.30 -4.78 11.82
CA GLY A 179 22.51 -5.25 12.96
C GLY A 179 21.17 -4.53 13.14
N LYS A 180 20.87 -3.50 12.33
CA LYS A 180 19.61 -2.73 12.38
C LYS A 180 18.39 -3.64 12.19
N ALA A 181 18.40 -4.50 11.17
CA ALA A 181 17.32 -5.44 10.91
C ALA A 181 17.01 -6.36 12.10
N LYS A 182 18.05 -6.82 12.83
CA LYS A 182 17.88 -7.67 14.03
C LYS A 182 17.23 -6.92 15.19
N VAL A 183 17.59 -5.66 15.38
CA VAL A 183 17.00 -4.80 16.43
C VAL A 183 15.53 -4.52 16.11
N GLU A 184 15.22 -4.12 14.87
CA GLU A 184 13.87 -3.85 14.40
C GLU A 184 12.99 -5.11 14.50
N PHE A 185 13.47 -6.26 14.05
CA PHE A 185 12.76 -7.54 14.16
C PHE A 185 12.41 -7.90 15.60
N LYS A 186 13.38 -7.75 16.52
CA LYS A 186 13.14 -8.03 17.96
C LYS A 186 12.10 -7.08 18.54
N ALA A 187 12.14 -5.79 18.17
CA ALA A 187 11.16 -4.80 18.60
C ALA A 187 9.75 -5.13 18.09
N ASP A 188 9.63 -5.48 16.80
CA ASP A 188 8.35 -5.89 16.21
C ASP A 188 7.78 -7.17 16.85
N VAL A 189 8.62 -8.18 17.09
CA VAL A 189 8.20 -9.40 17.80
C VAL A 189 7.73 -9.09 19.21
N ALA A 190 8.41 -8.20 19.93
CA ALA A 190 8.00 -7.78 21.28
C ALA A 190 6.66 -7.06 21.24
N LYS A 191 6.46 -6.14 20.27
CA LYS A 191 5.21 -5.43 20.05
C LYS A 191 4.05 -6.39 19.75
N ARG A 192 4.21 -7.30 18.80
CA ARG A 192 3.18 -8.30 18.47
C ARG A 192 2.84 -9.24 19.65
N LYS A 193 3.83 -9.60 20.46
CA LYS A 193 3.59 -10.37 21.69
C LYS A 193 2.79 -9.58 22.71
N ALA A 194 3.10 -8.29 22.89
CA ALA A 194 2.36 -7.41 23.79
C ALA A 194 0.91 -7.20 23.32
N GLU A 195 0.71 -6.99 22.02
CA GLU A 195 -0.61 -6.86 21.40
C GLU A 195 -1.46 -8.14 21.62
N LYS A 196 -0.87 -9.33 21.36
CA LYS A 196 -1.55 -10.60 21.62
C LYS A 196 -1.88 -10.81 23.10
N ALA A 197 -0.99 -10.41 24.01
CA ALA A 197 -1.23 -10.52 25.44
C ALA A 197 -2.35 -9.56 25.90
N ASN A 198 -2.46 -8.39 25.29
CA ASN A 198 -3.52 -7.42 25.57
C ASN A 198 -4.87 -7.81 24.93
N ALA A 199 -4.86 -8.40 23.74
CA ALA A 199 -6.07 -8.92 23.09
C ALA A 199 -6.72 -10.07 23.87
N GLY A 200 -5.98 -10.75 24.74
CA GLY A 200 -6.48 -11.82 25.62
C GLY A 200 -7.02 -11.35 26.98
N LYS A 201 -6.93 -10.07 27.32
CA LYS A 201 -7.53 -9.53 28.54
C LYS A 201 -8.90 -8.92 28.22
N PRO A 202 -10.02 -9.48 28.71
CA PRO A 202 -11.31 -8.81 28.59
C PRO A 202 -11.22 -7.51 29.42
N THR A 203 -11.16 -6.38 28.75
CA THR A 203 -11.39 -5.09 29.37
C THR A 203 -12.87 -5.00 29.69
N VAL A 204 -13.22 -5.36 30.92
CA VAL A 204 -14.54 -5.03 31.48
C VAL A 204 -14.51 -3.52 31.80
N PRO A 205 -15.25 -2.68 31.11
CA PRO A 205 -15.39 -1.30 31.54
C PRO A 205 -16.14 -1.33 32.89
N ALA A 206 -15.60 -0.74 33.92
CA ALA A 206 -16.30 -0.50 35.16
C ALA A 206 -17.46 0.48 34.86
N THR A 207 -18.65 -0.08 34.67
CA THR A 207 -19.88 0.69 34.59
C THR A 207 -20.21 1.18 36.01
N PRO A 208 -20.50 2.47 36.21
CA PRO A 208 -21.06 2.95 37.51
C PRO A 208 -22.39 2.22 37.76
N ALA A 209 -22.55 1.68 38.94
CA ALA A 209 -23.73 0.98 39.38
C ALA A 209 -25.00 1.83 39.17
N ALA A 210 -25.82 1.44 38.19
CA ALA A 210 -27.19 1.93 38.11
C ALA A 210 -28.11 1.03 38.98
N PRO A 211 -29.20 1.55 39.57
CA PRO A 211 -30.04 0.79 40.46
C PRO A 211 -30.73 -0.38 39.78
N ALA A 212 -30.81 -1.47 40.52
CA ALA A 212 -31.33 -2.76 40.04
C ALA A 212 -32.72 -2.65 39.40
N PRO A 213 -32.91 -3.13 38.16
CA PRO A 213 -34.25 -3.28 37.60
C PRO A 213 -34.91 -4.54 38.13
N ALA A 214 -36.23 -4.45 38.34
CA ALA A 214 -37.10 -5.55 38.74
C ALA A 214 -36.99 -6.78 37.77
N PRO A 215 -37.29 -7.98 38.26
CA PRO A 215 -37.06 -9.21 37.49
C PRO A 215 -37.88 -9.24 36.19
N ALA A 216 -37.18 -9.19 35.06
CA ALA A 216 -37.80 -9.38 33.76
C ALA A 216 -38.16 -10.88 33.56
N ALA A 217 -39.36 -11.13 33.09
CA ALA A 217 -39.88 -12.47 32.76
C ALA A 217 -38.94 -13.16 31.75
N ALA A 218 -38.57 -14.39 32.05
CA ALA A 218 -37.78 -15.25 31.18
C ALA A 218 -38.48 -15.44 29.83
N LEU A 219 -37.83 -14.97 28.74
CA LEU A 219 -38.21 -15.33 27.38
C LEU A 219 -37.84 -16.80 27.16
N THR A 220 -38.83 -17.68 27.19
CA THR A 220 -38.66 -19.09 26.81
C THR A 220 -38.41 -19.14 25.30
N MET A 221 -37.23 -19.64 24.91
CA MET A 221 -36.95 -19.98 23.51
C MET A 221 -37.87 -21.06 23.00
N PRO A 222 -38.43 -20.96 21.79
CA PRO A 222 -39.28 -21.99 21.24
C PRO A 222 -38.44 -23.27 20.99
N THR A 223 -38.89 -24.36 21.62
CA THR A 223 -38.28 -25.70 21.50
C THR A 223 -38.76 -26.49 20.28
N THR A 224 -39.65 -25.92 19.48
CA THR A 224 -40.18 -26.56 18.26
C THR A 224 -39.46 -26.02 17.00
N PRO A 225 -39.09 -26.91 16.04
CA PRO A 225 -38.52 -26.49 14.77
C PRO A 225 -39.46 -25.52 14.03
N GLN A 226 -38.93 -24.39 13.59
CA GLN A 226 -39.69 -23.46 12.76
C GLN A 226 -39.37 -23.68 11.29
N VAL A 227 -40.42 -23.72 10.47
CA VAL A 227 -40.29 -23.86 9.02
C VAL A 227 -40.53 -22.49 8.40
N MET A 228 -39.51 -22.01 7.67
CA MET A 228 -39.61 -20.77 6.89
C MET A 228 -39.43 -21.06 5.41
N THR A 229 -40.08 -20.26 4.58
CA THR A 229 -39.89 -20.32 3.13
C THR A 229 -38.97 -19.17 2.72
N VAL A 230 -37.86 -19.49 2.06
CA VAL A 230 -36.89 -18.51 1.53
C VAL A 230 -37.01 -18.57 0.02
N ASP A 231 -37.24 -17.41 -0.60
CA ASP A 231 -37.23 -17.27 -2.06
C ASP A 231 -35.81 -16.84 -2.50
N VAL A 232 -35.26 -17.60 -3.43
CA VAL A 232 -33.98 -17.29 -4.05
C VAL A 232 -34.15 -17.30 -5.57
N ASN A 233 -34.05 -16.15 -6.19
CA ASN A 233 -34.21 -15.98 -7.63
C ASN A 233 -35.54 -16.48 -8.21
N GLY A 234 -36.67 -16.31 -7.47
CA GLY A 234 -37.99 -16.77 -7.90
C GLY A 234 -38.25 -18.26 -7.62
N GLN A 235 -37.33 -18.95 -6.94
CA GLN A 235 -37.50 -20.34 -6.52
C GLN A 235 -37.63 -20.42 -4.99
N ALA A 236 -38.79 -20.95 -4.51
CA ALA A 236 -39.08 -21.03 -3.09
C ALA A 236 -38.44 -22.28 -2.47
N TYR A 237 -37.59 -22.07 -1.44
CA TYR A 237 -36.98 -23.14 -0.63
C TYR A 237 -37.66 -23.20 0.75
N ARG A 238 -38.01 -24.39 1.18
CA ARG A 238 -38.54 -24.62 2.52
C ARG A 238 -37.40 -25.02 3.46
N VAL A 239 -37.05 -24.14 4.41
CA VAL A 239 -35.95 -24.35 5.38
C VAL A 239 -36.54 -24.62 6.75
N THR A 240 -36.13 -25.70 7.39
CA THR A 240 -36.49 -26.02 8.77
C THR A 240 -35.35 -25.65 9.69
N VAL A 241 -35.56 -24.72 10.62
CA VAL A 241 -34.61 -24.31 11.63
C VAL A 241 -34.95 -25.00 12.94
N ALA A 242 -34.10 -25.91 13.41
CA ALA A 242 -34.21 -26.57 14.70
C ALA A 242 -33.20 -25.93 15.68
N PHE A 243 -33.69 -25.55 16.86
CA PHE A 243 -32.83 -25.08 17.95
C PHE A 243 -32.53 -26.29 18.85
N GLY A 244 -31.30 -26.75 18.82
CA GLY A 244 -30.84 -27.87 19.66
C GLY A 244 -29.31 -27.80 19.81
N ASP A 245 -28.81 -28.25 20.96
CA ASP A 245 -27.41 -28.30 21.32
C ASP A 245 -26.62 -29.14 20.30
N THR A 246 -25.97 -28.50 19.37
CA THR A 246 -24.83 -29.08 18.67
C THR A 246 -23.59 -28.33 19.08
N ASN A 247 -22.73 -29.04 19.77
CA ASN A 247 -21.38 -28.62 20.14
C ASN A 247 -20.57 -28.32 18.86
N SER A 248 -20.65 -27.09 18.38
CA SER A 248 -19.74 -26.55 17.36
C SER A 248 -19.72 -25.02 17.54
N ALA A 249 -18.70 -24.57 18.23
CA ALA A 249 -18.42 -23.17 18.44
C ALA A 249 -18.06 -22.51 17.11
N THR A 250 -18.97 -21.71 16.57
CA THR A 250 -18.65 -20.72 15.57
C THR A 250 -18.53 -19.38 16.30
N PRO A 251 -17.41 -18.66 16.18
CA PRO A 251 -17.26 -17.39 16.88
C PRO A 251 -18.11 -16.33 16.20
N GLU A 252 -19.05 -15.80 16.96
CA GLU A 252 -19.82 -14.60 16.62
C GLU A 252 -18.89 -13.39 16.67
N VAL A 253 -18.59 -12.80 15.53
CA VAL A 253 -17.82 -11.56 15.45
C VAL A 253 -18.79 -10.38 15.61
N LYS A 254 -18.84 -9.85 16.82
CA LYS A 254 -19.50 -8.57 17.10
C LYS A 254 -18.51 -7.43 16.82
N PRO A 255 -18.86 -6.44 16.00
CA PRO A 255 -17.95 -5.32 15.77
C PRO A 255 -17.90 -4.43 17.02
N THR A 256 -16.75 -4.42 17.68
CA THR A 256 -16.46 -3.46 18.73
C THR A 256 -15.64 -2.33 18.14
N ALA A 257 -16.16 -1.12 18.23
CA ALA A 257 -15.43 0.10 17.85
C ALA A 257 -14.16 0.21 18.67
N ALA A 258 -13.04 0.34 18.00
CA ALA A 258 -11.76 0.61 18.62
C ALA A 258 -11.69 2.06 19.07
N PRO A 259 -11.09 2.35 20.25
CA PRO A 259 -10.78 3.72 20.64
C PRO A 259 -9.66 4.27 19.75
N ALA A 260 -9.80 5.51 19.34
CA ALA A 260 -8.82 6.25 18.58
C ALA A 260 -7.45 6.22 19.28
N PRO A 261 -6.36 5.94 18.56
CA PRO A 261 -5.03 6.12 19.12
C PRO A 261 -4.75 7.60 19.28
N THR A 262 -4.36 7.97 20.49
CA THR A 262 -3.71 9.25 20.79
C THR A 262 -2.50 9.40 19.89
N ALA A 263 -2.48 10.45 19.10
CA ALA A 263 -1.34 10.83 18.26
C ALA A 263 -0.09 11.02 19.13
N PRO A 264 1.08 10.56 18.69
CA PRO A 264 2.34 11.00 19.27
C PRO A 264 2.50 12.49 18.96
N GLU A 265 2.80 13.27 19.98
CA GLU A 265 3.17 14.67 19.87
C GLU A 265 4.35 14.81 18.89
N THR A 266 4.09 15.39 17.75
CA THR A 266 5.11 15.88 16.85
C THR A 266 5.84 17.02 17.53
N THR A 267 7.10 16.80 17.83
CA THR A 267 8.04 17.89 18.18
C THR A 267 8.10 18.84 16.99
N ASN A 268 7.43 19.98 17.13
CA ASN A 268 7.54 21.11 16.23
C ASN A 268 8.99 21.62 16.21
N ALA A 269 9.69 21.34 15.12
CA ALA A 269 10.80 22.19 14.68
C ALA A 269 10.22 23.49 14.10
N PRO A 270 10.87 24.66 14.27
CA PRO A 270 10.31 25.94 13.90
C PRO A 270 10.06 26.01 12.39
N ALA A 271 8.82 26.28 12.00
CA ALA A 271 8.39 26.53 10.64
C ALA A 271 9.14 27.75 10.08
N GLY A 272 10.12 27.51 9.22
CA GLY A 272 10.59 28.54 8.29
C GLY A 272 9.45 28.87 7.31
N ALA A 273 9.34 30.15 6.93
CA ALA A 273 8.32 30.64 5.99
C ALA A 273 8.56 30.07 4.58
N GLY A 274 8.21 28.82 4.34
CA GLY A 274 8.30 28.12 3.06
C GLY A 274 7.00 27.40 2.75
N LYS A 275 6.78 27.04 1.49
CA LYS A 275 5.67 26.20 1.07
C LYS A 275 5.97 24.74 1.42
N GLU A 276 4.98 24.06 1.97
CA GLU A 276 5.09 22.66 2.36
C GLU A 276 4.91 21.73 1.17
N VAL A 277 5.75 20.71 1.10
CA VAL A 277 5.61 19.58 0.17
C VAL A 277 4.99 18.45 0.95
N LEU A 278 3.77 18.07 0.56
CA LEU A 278 2.96 17.07 1.25
C LEU A 278 3.10 15.69 0.61
N SER A 279 2.92 14.65 1.42
CA SER A 279 2.88 13.28 0.91
C SER A 279 1.59 13.04 0.11
N PRO A 280 1.67 12.58 -1.14
CA PRO A 280 0.49 12.29 -1.96
C PRO A 280 -0.24 11.02 -1.55
N LEU A 281 0.37 10.18 -0.70
CA LEU A 281 -0.16 8.87 -0.28
C LEU A 281 0.55 8.34 0.97
N GLU A 282 -0.09 7.39 1.64
CA GLU A 282 0.49 6.68 2.78
C GLU A 282 1.56 5.69 2.34
N GLY A 283 2.72 5.67 3.02
CA GLY A 283 3.82 4.78 2.67
C GLY A 283 5.04 4.94 3.58
N LYS A 284 6.23 4.75 3.01
CA LYS A 284 7.52 5.03 3.64
C LYS A 284 8.27 6.07 2.83
N PHE A 285 8.84 7.04 3.52
CA PHE A 285 9.63 8.11 2.93
C PHE A 285 11.05 7.64 2.58
N PHE A 286 11.56 8.01 1.41
CA PHE A 286 12.93 7.79 0.99
C PHE A 286 13.46 8.99 0.20
N LEU A 287 14.68 9.42 0.49
CA LEU A 287 15.33 10.49 -0.29
C LEU A 287 15.87 10.00 -1.63
N ILE A 288 16.19 8.73 -1.75
CA ILE A 288 16.73 8.09 -2.96
C ILE A 288 16.01 6.76 -3.23
N LYS A 289 15.90 6.40 -4.49
CA LYS A 289 15.39 5.08 -4.91
C LYS A 289 16.52 4.07 -5.07
N ASN A 290 17.65 4.51 -5.63
CA ASN A 290 18.82 3.67 -5.89
C ASN A 290 20.05 4.23 -5.16
N ALA A 291 21.01 3.37 -4.84
CA ALA A 291 22.27 3.79 -4.21
C ALA A 291 23.11 4.74 -5.10
N SER A 292 22.80 4.84 -6.39
CA SER A 292 23.45 5.77 -7.34
C SER A 292 22.79 7.15 -7.36
N ASP A 293 21.61 7.31 -6.77
CA ASP A 293 20.89 8.58 -6.79
C ASP A 293 21.53 9.56 -5.81
N THR A 294 21.54 10.84 -6.17
CA THR A 294 22.01 11.89 -5.27
C THR A 294 20.83 12.42 -4.47
N PRO A 295 20.84 12.26 -3.13
CA PRO A 295 19.74 12.78 -2.31
C PRO A 295 19.75 14.31 -2.32
N VAL A 296 18.58 14.91 -2.37
CA VAL A 296 18.42 16.34 -2.13
C VAL A 296 18.79 16.71 -0.69
N LYS A 297 19.31 17.92 -0.50
CA LYS A 297 19.74 18.42 0.82
C LYS A 297 19.11 19.77 1.11
N VAL A 298 19.06 20.12 2.37
CA VAL A 298 18.70 21.49 2.80
C VAL A 298 19.70 22.47 2.19
N GLY A 299 19.19 23.50 1.54
CA GLY A 299 19.99 24.49 0.78
C GLY A 299 20.05 24.24 -0.73
N ASP A 300 19.61 23.09 -1.22
CA ASP A 300 19.57 22.83 -2.66
C ASP A 300 18.47 23.65 -3.34
N VAL A 301 18.79 24.16 -4.53
CA VAL A 301 17.82 24.87 -5.39
C VAL A 301 17.19 23.86 -6.33
N VAL A 302 15.86 23.78 -6.29
CA VAL A 302 15.05 22.89 -7.12
C VAL A 302 14.13 23.68 -8.05
N LYS A 303 13.79 23.06 -9.18
CA LYS A 303 12.84 23.61 -10.16
C LYS A 303 11.56 22.83 -10.11
N GLU A 304 10.48 23.42 -10.60
CA GLU A 304 9.21 22.71 -10.82
C GLU A 304 9.45 21.45 -11.65
N GLY A 305 8.92 20.31 -11.19
CA GLY A 305 9.09 18.99 -11.80
C GLY A 305 10.30 18.18 -11.31
N ASP A 306 11.27 18.78 -10.60
CA ASP A 306 12.40 18.05 -10.02
C ASP A 306 11.92 17.02 -9.00
N VAL A 307 12.57 15.85 -8.97
CA VAL A 307 12.28 14.81 -7.98
C VAL A 307 12.91 15.21 -6.65
N LEU A 308 12.08 15.31 -5.62
CA LEU A 308 12.50 15.69 -4.27
C LEU A 308 12.77 14.47 -3.38
N CYS A 309 11.89 13.49 -3.45
CA CYS A 309 11.95 12.28 -2.65
C CYS A 309 11.05 11.21 -3.27
N TYR A 310 11.01 10.07 -2.63
CA TYR A 310 10.13 8.95 -3.01
C TYR A 310 9.29 8.53 -1.81
N VAL A 311 8.05 8.16 -2.08
CA VAL A 311 7.19 7.46 -1.13
C VAL A 311 7.00 6.04 -1.62
N GLU A 312 7.53 5.06 -0.90
CA GLU A 312 7.29 3.65 -1.16
C GLU A 312 5.92 3.27 -0.63
N ALA A 313 5.00 3.03 -1.56
CA ALA A 313 3.68 2.50 -1.26
C ALA A 313 3.42 1.27 -2.10
N MET A 314 2.83 0.23 -1.52
CA MET A 314 2.50 -1.02 -2.22
C MET A 314 3.70 -1.64 -2.96
N LYS A 315 4.90 -1.54 -2.36
CA LYS A 315 6.18 -2.02 -2.94
C LYS A 315 6.56 -1.33 -4.26
N THR A 316 6.08 -0.11 -4.49
CA THR A 316 6.41 0.72 -5.64
C THR A 316 6.89 2.08 -5.14
N TYR A 317 7.97 2.61 -5.74
CA TYR A 317 8.48 3.93 -5.42
C TYR A 317 7.73 4.98 -6.24
N ASN A 318 7.07 5.89 -5.55
CA ASN A 318 6.35 7.00 -6.16
C ASN A 318 7.16 8.27 -5.96
N ALA A 319 7.65 8.86 -7.05
CA ALA A 319 8.41 10.09 -7.00
C ALA A 319 7.52 11.26 -6.59
N VAL A 320 7.91 11.98 -5.56
CA VAL A 320 7.34 13.27 -5.17
C VAL A 320 8.14 14.36 -5.84
N ARG A 321 7.49 15.16 -6.65
CA ARG A 321 8.13 16.21 -7.45
C ARG A 321 7.79 17.57 -6.91
N ALA A 322 8.72 18.52 -7.11
CA ALA A 322 8.47 19.91 -6.77
C ALA A 322 7.32 20.48 -7.61
N GLU A 323 6.31 21.02 -6.95
CA GLU A 323 5.20 21.72 -7.60
C GLU A 323 5.58 23.16 -7.98
N PHE A 324 6.68 23.66 -7.46
CA PHE A 324 7.22 25.00 -7.71
C PHE A 324 8.73 25.00 -7.50
N GLY A 325 9.43 25.91 -8.14
CA GLY A 325 10.86 26.12 -7.92
C GLY A 325 11.16 26.88 -6.63
N GLY A 326 12.32 26.62 -6.03
CA GLY A 326 12.77 27.30 -4.81
C GLY A 326 13.96 26.61 -4.15
N THR A 327 14.27 26.99 -2.93
CA THR A 327 15.35 26.38 -2.14
C THR A 327 14.76 25.53 -1.03
N ILE A 328 15.26 24.30 -0.85
CA ILE A 328 14.84 23.40 0.23
C ILE A 328 15.30 23.99 1.57
N THR A 329 14.34 24.32 2.44
CA THR A 329 14.62 24.92 3.76
C THR A 329 14.63 23.89 4.89
N ALA A 330 13.84 22.84 4.78
CA ALA A 330 13.84 21.74 5.75
C ALA A 330 13.43 20.41 5.09
N ILE A 331 13.97 19.31 5.60
CA ILE A 331 13.54 17.94 5.32
C ILE A 331 13.04 17.39 6.66
N CYS A 332 11.75 17.07 6.74
CA CYS A 332 11.07 16.78 8.01
C CYS A 332 11.20 15.31 8.45
N LEU A 333 11.65 14.43 7.55
CA LEU A 333 11.62 12.98 7.74
C LEU A 333 12.96 12.34 7.38
N SER A 334 13.21 11.17 7.95
CA SER A 334 14.36 10.33 7.62
C SER A 334 13.95 9.18 6.70
N SER A 335 14.88 8.71 5.85
CA SER A 335 14.61 7.57 4.97
C SER A 335 14.19 6.33 5.76
N GLY A 336 13.04 5.76 5.40
CA GLY A 336 12.41 4.63 6.07
C GLY A 336 11.29 5.00 7.02
N ASP A 337 11.09 6.28 7.33
CA ASP A 337 10.00 6.74 8.18
C ASP A 337 8.64 6.49 7.52
N ALA A 338 7.67 6.08 8.33
CA ALA A 338 6.29 5.93 7.88
C ALA A 338 5.66 7.32 7.70
N VAL A 339 4.97 7.50 6.59
CA VAL A 339 4.24 8.73 6.27
C VAL A 339 2.78 8.41 5.98
N SER A 340 1.91 9.29 6.43
CA SER A 340 0.50 9.32 6.04
C SER A 340 0.31 10.27 4.85
N GLU A 341 -0.84 10.16 4.22
CA GLU A 341 -1.26 11.16 3.22
C GLU A 341 -1.39 12.54 3.87
N ASP A 342 -0.96 13.57 3.16
CA ASP A 342 -0.90 14.98 3.59
C ASP A 342 0.14 15.27 4.70
N ASP A 343 0.98 14.30 5.10
CA ASP A 343 2.11 14.59 5.99
C ASP A 343 3.14 15.49 5.29
N VAL A 344 3.72 16.43 6.05
CA VAL A 344 4.75 17.34 5.52
C VAL A 344 6.08 16.59 5.37
N LEU A 345 6.55 16.45 4.15
CA LEU A 345 7.80 15.78 3.81
C LEU A 345 8.99 16.74 3.92
N MET A 346 8.83 17.93 3.37
CA MET A 346 9.86 18.99 3.37
C MET A 346 9.23 20.37 3.10
N THR A 347 10.02 21.42 3.26
CA THR A 347 9.61 22.79 2.97
C THR A 347 10.55 23.43 1.95
N ILE A 348 9.99 24.24 1.04
CA ILE A 348 10.71 24.94 -0.05
C ILE A 348 10.32 26.43 0.01
N GLN A 349 11.32 27.30 -0.11
CA GLN A 349 11.14 28.75 -0.14
C GLN A 349 11.68 29.35 -1.44
#